data_8d73ad9dc07f19d676f931f24fe06719
#
_entry.id   8d73ad9dc07f19d676f931f24fe06719
#
_cell.length_a   1.000
_cell.length_b   1.000
_cell.length_c   1.000
_cell.angle_alpha   90.00
_cell.angle_beta   90.00
_cell.angle_gamma   90.00
#
_symmetry.space_group_name_H-M   'P 1'
#
loop_
_entity.id
_entity.type
_entity.pdbx_description
1 polymer ?
#
loop_
_entity_poly.entity_id
_entity_poly.type
_entity_poly.pdbx_seq_one_letter_code
_entity_poly.pdbx_strand_id
1 'polypeptide(L)'
;MKIVNSWYGHSLILNVSLVCANVIGLIFFFAAFSPLFEDYKIALFSVSVLLILASIIGIFIFKGKELFAYVSRVLVGSFFIFSGLIKANDPIGFSLKLKEYFEDGAIAYRIKTWFNSPSFSLEYLIDYSLLLGVLLCILEIVIGVFLVLGAKGRLTSWLLMFLLLFFTFLTWHTATCNEKSTFQDENMYFNNSLQGKSIMNQYLRESKNKIADKKIHSIQKSGNQLIVTEFKSPQCVQDCGCFGDAFKGVFGRSLLPVESFWKDCILLYFSGWIFLCRRRIYPNSVSQNLTLSSISLALIIVLCVIFNWYFPFLFCFSSLIASLWILKAGGKFLGNYGGSALIISIMSVIMVVYILTHEPMKDYSPYAVGNNLKFKMNDGLVGTYASMLTYKNKKTGELRVYNSSSKSYKQSNIDSNPSWKFNRMITKTISPTKLPSITGQFDPVIKVKDLTKIDLRDPFLLKMKDQKIETEEITIRNHIVNSPSIYLIFSNDFDHADWSNIRALKDLKLNADKKKTPMYLVSNSSYQKMEFWRKKYAVNIPLFTNDATELKVIGRSNVLVVILKKGKVLGKYPLDNLPKIEWLTKYILN
;
A
#
# COMPACT_ATOMS: atom_id res chain seq x y z
N MET A 1 12.71 -14.99 53.98
CA MET A 1 13.10 -15.06 52.58
C MET A 1 12.19 -15.97 51.71
N LYS A 2 11.80 -17.19 52.14
CA LYS A 2 10.93 -18.09 51.36
C LYS A 2 9.50 -17.55 51.13
N ILE A 3 8.90 -16.82 52.05
CA ILE A 3 7.51 -16.27 51.93
C ILE A 3 7.48 -15.08 50.94
N VAL A 4 8.53 -14.24 50.93
CA VAL A 4 8.63 -13.09 50.00
C VAL A 4 8.74 -13.55 48.54
N ASN A 5 9.50 -14.64 48.29
CA ASN A 5 9.64 -15.20 46.93
C ASN A 5 8.33 -15.83 46.40
N SER A 6 7.49 -16.37 47.27
CA SER A 6 6.19 -16.92 46.86
C SER A 6 5.21 -15.82 46.45
N TRP A 7 5.19 -14.69 47.15
CA TRP A 7 4.35 -13.55 46.81
C TRP A 7 4.78 -12.86 45.52
N TYR A 8 6.10 -12.75 45.26
CA TYR A 8 6.61 -12.21 43.99
C TYR A 8 6.27 -13.15 42.82
N GLY A 9 6.34 -14.45 43.00
CA GLY A 9 5.97 -15.44 41.98
C GLY A 9 4.47 -15.36 41.63
N HIS A 10 3.57 -15.30 42.60
CA HIS A 10 2.14 -15.20 42.38
C HIS A 10 1.75 -13.86 41.70
N SER A 11 2.35 -12.75 42.09
CA SER A 11 2.06 -11.45 41.46
C SER A 11 2.57 -11.39 40.01
N LEU A 12 3.69 -12.03 39.70
CA LEU A 12 4.22 -12.12 38.34
C LEU A 12 3.30 -12.95 37.45
N ILE A 13 2.91 -14.15 37.90
CA ILE A 13 1.99 -15.03 37.14
C ILE A 13 0.66 -14.30 36.87
N LEU A 14 0.09 -13.65 37.89
CA LEU A 14 -1.16 -12.90 37.74
C LEU A 14 -1.01 -11.75 36.70
N ASN A 15 0.07 -10.99 36.78
CA ASN A 15 0.32 -9.91 35.82
C ASN A 15 0.53 -10.43 34.40
N VAL A 16 1.23 -11.56 34.21
CA VAL A 16 1.38 -12.22 32.92
C VAL A 16 0.02 -12.68 32.40
N SER A 17 -0.79 -13.32 33.24
CA SER A 17 -2.14 -13.77 32.85
C SER A 17 -3.03 -12.61 32.43
N LEU A 18 -2.96 -11.46 33.09
CA LEU A 18 -3.72 -10.25 32.72
C LEU A 18 -3.25 -9.68 31.37
N VAL A 19 -1.95 -9.69 31.11
CA VAL A 19 -1.40 -9.28 29.81
C VAL A 19 -1.87 -10.23 28.71
N CYS A 20 -1.82 -11.54 28.94
CA CYS A 20 -2.32 -12.54 28.00
C CYS A 20 -3.82 -12.37 27.75
N ALA A 21 -4.64 -12.17 28.78
CA ALA A 21 -6.07 -11.93 28.65
C ALA A 21 -6.38 -10.67 27.81
N ASN A 22 -5.58 -9.61 27.99
CA ASN A 22 -5.72 -8.39 27.20
C ASN A 22 -5.42 -8.63 25.71
N VAL A 23 -4.32 -9.34 25.43
CA VAL A 23 -3.93 -9.70 24.03
C VAL A 23 -5.00 -10.60 23.41
N ILE A 24 -5.49 -11.61 24.12
CA ILE A 24 -6.58 -12.48 23.64
C ILE A 24 -7.87 -11.68 23.39
N GLY A 25 -8.21 -10.75 24.28
CA GLY A 25 -9.33 -9.83 24.07
C GLY A 25 -9.19 -9.02 22.78
N LEU A 26 -8.00 -8.50 22.49
CA LEU A 26 -7.73 -7.78 21.24
C LEU A 26 -7.84 -8.69 20.02
N ILE A 27 -7.39 -9.94 20.10
CA ILE A 27 -7.54 -10.92 19.01
C ILE A 27 -9.02 -11.18 18.73
N PHE A 28 -9.85 -11.40 19.76
CA PHE A 28 -11.29 -11.59 19.61
C PHE A 28 -11.99 -10.34 19.09
N PHE A 29 -11.56 -9.16 19.52
CA PHE A 29 -12.04 -7.90 18.97
C PHE A 29 -11.82 -7.82 17.45
N PHE A 30 -10.63 -8.19 17.01
CA PHE A 30 -10.31 -8.22 15.59
C PHE A 30 -11.10 -9.28 14.81
N ALA A 31 -11.23 -10.48 15.39
CA ALA A 31 -12.01 -11.56 14.81
C ALA A 31 -13.49 -11.16 14.61
N ALA A 32 -14.05 -10.35 15.51
CA ALA A 32 -15.42 -9.85 15.41
C ALA A 32 -15.67 -8.98 14.16
N PHE A 33 -14.63 -8.35 13.59
CA PHE A 33 -14.73 -7.56 12.35
C PHE A 33 -14.35 -8.37 11.09
N SER A 34 -13.93 -9.62 11.26
CA SER A 34 -13.61 -10.50 10.13
C SER A 34 -14.89 -11.07 9.52
N PRO A 35 -15.01 -11.10 8.19
CA PRO A 35 -16.14 -11.77 7.50
C PRO A 35 -16.28 -13.26 7.84
N LEU A 36 -15.18 -13.90 8.29
CA LEU A 36 -15.16 -15.32 8.67
C LEU A 36 -16.02 -15.61 9.92
N PHE A 37 -16.23 -14.63 10.80
CA PHE A 37 -16.92 -14.76 12.08
C PHE A 37 -18.18 -13.90 12.18
N GLU A 38 -18.80 -13.58 11.05
CA GLU A 38 -19.97 -12.68 11.01
C GLU A 38 -21.13 -13.18 11.88
N ASP A 39 -21.36 -14.50 11.92
CA ASP A 39 -22.42 -15.13 12.74
C ASP A 39 -22.15 -15.00 14.25
N TYR A 40 -20.89 -14.87 14.67
CA TYR A 40 -20.45 -14.75 16.06
C TYR A 40 -20.03 -13.32 16.45
N LYS A 41 -20.23 -12.35 15.57
CA LYS A 41 -19.74 -10.98 15.70
C LYS A 41 -20.08 -10.34 17.05
N ILE A 42 -21.36 -10.42 17.46
CA ILE A 42 -21.83 -9.80 18.71
C ILE A 42 -21.20 -10.51 19.91
N ALA A 43 -21.15 -11.84 19.90
CA ALA A 43 -20.57 -12.62 20.99
C ALA A 43 -19.07 -12.35 21.13
N LEU A 44 -18.31 -12.39 20.02
CA LEU A 44 -16.87 -12.09 20.00
C LEU A 44 -16.59 -10.66 20.45
N PHE A 45 -17.37 -9.70 19.98
CA PHE A 45 -17.23 -8.30 20.39
C PHE A 45 -17.48 -8.12 21.89
N SER A 46 -18.58 -8.71 22.42
CA SER A 46 -18.91 -8.61 23.85
C SER A 46 -17.86 -9.27 24.75
N VAL A 47 -17.40 -10.48 24.39
CA VAL A 47 -16.34 -11.17 25.13
C VAL A 47 -15.03 -10.39 25.06
N SER A 48 -14.68 -9.84 23.91
CA SER A 48 -13.48 -9.03 23.74
C SER A 48 -13.47 -7.80 24.63
N VAL A 49 -14.58 -7.05 24.66
CA VAL A 49 -14.71 -5.84 25.50
C VAL A 49 -14.60 -6.20 26.97
N LEU A 50 -15.26 -7.27 27.41
CA LEU A 50 -15.18 -7.74 28.81
C LEU A 50 -13.75 -8.14 29.18
N LEU A 51 -13.05 -8.91 28.35
CA LEU A 51 -11.66 -9.33 28.59
C LEU A 51 -10.71 -8.11 28.64
N ILE A 52 -10.86 -7.17 27.72
CA ILE A 52 -10.04 -5.96 27.69
C ILE A 52 -10.29 -5.12 28.94
N LEU A 53 -11.52 -4.84 29.29
CA LEU A 53 -11.86 -4.04 30.47
C LEU A 53 -11.39 -4.71 31.76
N ALA A 54 -11.71 -6.00 31.95
CA ALA A 54 -11.29 -6.75 33.13
C ALA A 54 -9.77 -6.80 33.27
N SER A 55 -9.04 -7.02 32.16
CA SER A 55 -7.58 -7.04 32.18
C SER A 55 -6.97 -5.66 32.45
N ILE A 56 -7.53 -4.58 31.91
CA ILE A 56 -7.11 -3.20 32.21
C ILE A 56 -7.29 -2.91 33.72
N ILE A 57 -8.46 -3.19 34.26
CA ILE A 57 -8.75 -2.99 35.69
C ILE A 57 -7.75 -3.79 36.53
N GLY A 58 -7.55 -5.07 36.18
CA GLY A 58 -6.60 -5.93 36.87
C GLY A 58 -5.14 -5.39 36.82
N ILE A 59 -4.69 -4.93 35.66
CA ILE A 59 -3.35 -4.33 35.48
C ILE A 59 -3.18 -3.08 36.38
N PHE A 60 -4.24 -2.28 36.55
CA PHE A 60 -4.20 -1.13 37.46
C PHE A 60 -4.17 -1.54 38.94
N ILE A 61 -4.99 -2.52 39.33
CA ILE A 61 -5.07 -3.02 40.73
C ILE A 61 -3.77 -3.69 41.15
N PHE A 62 -3.25 -4.60 40.32
CA PHE A 62 -2.07 -5.43 40.65
C PHE A 62 -0.73 -4.82 40.25
N LYS A 63 -0.71 -3.52 39.94
CA LYS A 63 0.53 -2.77 39.58
C LYS A 63 1.29 -3.35 38.37
N GLY A 64 0.59 -4.04 37.45
CA GLY A 64 1.16 -4.66 36.25
C GLY A 64 1.54 -3.68 35.13
N LYS A 65 1.39 -2.37 35.33
CA LYS A 65 1.60 -1.33 34.30
C LYS A 65 2.99 -1.38 33.66
N GLU A 66 4.01 -1.64 34.44
CA GLU A 66 5.39 -1.69 33.94
C GLU A 66 5.62 -2.90 33.04
N LEU A 67 5.15 -4.08 33.46
CA LEU A 67 5.21 -5.30 32.64
C LEU A 67 4.47 -5.11 31.32
N PHE A 68 3.27 -4.53 31.35
CA PHE A 68 2.52 -4.28 30.13
C PHE A 68 3.21 -3.28 29.22
N ALA A 69 3.84 -2.25 29.78
CA ALA A 69 4.66 -1.31 29.01
C ALA A 69 5.88 -1.98 28.37
N TYR A 70 6.54 -2.94 29.03
CA TYR A 70 7.64 -3.72 28.45
C TYR A 70 7.16 -4.57 27.26
N VAL A 71 6.06 -5.30 27.42
CA VAL A 71 5.45 -6.09 26.34
C VAL A 71 5.06 -5.20 25.18
N SER A 72 4.38 -4.08 25.45
CA SER A 72 3.99 -3.10 24.44
C SER A 72 5.20 -2.55 23.66
N ARG A 73 6.30 -2.24 24.34
CA ARG A 73 7.54 -1.76 23.72
C ARG A 73 8.11 -2.75 22.71
N VAL A 74 8.16 -4.04 23.07
CA VAL A 74 8.69 -5.07 22.17
C VAL A 74 7.76 -5.30 20.99
N LEU A 75 6.44 -5.39 21.23
CA LEU A 75 5.45 -5.59 20.16
C LEU A 75 5.47 -4.41 19.16
N VAL A 76 5.29 -3.20 19.67
CA VAL A 76 5.24 -2.00 18.82
C VAL A 76 6.60 -1.75 18.18
N GLY A 77 7.70 -1.92 18.93
CA GLY A 77 9.06 -1.74 18.42
C GLY A 77 9.39 -2.67 17.27
N SER A 78 9.10 -3.97 17.43
CA SER A 78 9.32 -4.97 16.36
C SER A 78 8.47 -4.68 15.13
N PHE A 79 7.20 -4.29 15.34
CA PHE A 79 6.29 -3.93 14.25
C PHE A 79 6.77 -2.69 13.50
N PHE A 80 7.25 -1.66 14.21
CA PHE A 80 7.77 -0.42 13.62
C PHE A 80 9.05 -0.67 12.82
N ILE A 81 9.98 -1.48 13.33
CA ILE A 81 11.18 -1.86 12.56
C ILE A 81 10.76 -2.55 11.28
N PHE A 82 9.89 -3.54 11.35
CA PHE A 82 9.46 -4.32 10.19
C PHE A 82 8.67 -3.48 9.18
N SER A 83 7.70 -2.68 9.65
CA SER A 83 6.90 -1.77 8.82
C SER A 83 7.76 -0.71 8.13
N GLY A 84 8.70 -0.11 8.86
CA GLY A 84 9.64 0.85 8.30
C GLY A 84 10.54 0.24 7.22
N LEU A 85 11.01 -1.00 7.42
CA LEU A 85 11.82 -1.72 6.43
C LEU A 85 11.02 -2.11 5.19
N ILE A 86 9.76 -2.53 5.32
CA ILE A 86 8.89 -2.80 4.16
C ILE A 86 8.70 -1.53 3.32
N LYS A 87 8.41 -0.39 3.95
CA LYS A 87 8.29 0.89 3.25
C LYS A 87 9.63 1.32 2.64
N ALA A 88 10.73 1.13 3.36
CA ALA A 88 12.07 1.40 2.86
C ALA A 88 12.48 0.47 1.71
N ASN A 89 11.89 -0.72 1.59
CA ASN A 89 12.08 -1.62 0.44
C ASN A 89 11.36 -1.14 -0.83
N ASP A 90 10.37 -0.28 -0.71
CA ASP A 90 9.69 0.35 -1.86
C ASP A 90 9.40 1.83 -1.58
N PRO A 91 10.44 2.68 -1.47
CA PRO A 91 10.27 4.08 -1.11
C PRO A 91 9.49 4.87 -2.16
N ILE A 92 9.63 4.50 -3.45
CA ILE A 92 8.87 5.12 -4.55
C ILE A 92 7.40 4.75 -4.44
N GLY A 93 7.06 3.46 -4.24
CA GLY A 93 5.69 3.03 -4.04
C GLY A 93 5.03 3.71 -2.84
N PHE A 94 5.75 3.86 -1.72
CA PHE A 94 5.26 4.60 -0.56
C PHE A 94 5.10 6.10 -0.85
N SER A 95 6.02 6.72 -1.60
CA SER A 95 5.90 8.13 -2.00
C SER A 95 4.69 8.38 -2.91
N LEU A 96 4.36 7.45 -3.81
CA LEU A 96 3.16 7.54 -4.63
C LEU A 96 1.89 7.55 -3.78
N LYS A 97 1.84 6.76 -2.69
CA LYS A 97 0.72 6.81 -1.73
C LYS A 97 0.65 8.13 -0.97
N LEU A 98 1.79 8.70 -0.58
CA LEU A 98 1.80 10.04 0.01
C LEU A 98 1.30 11.11 -0.97
N LYS A 99 1.65 11.01 -2.27
CA LYS A 99 1.11 11.90 -3.31
C LYS A 99 -0.42 11.82 -3.38
N GLU A 100 -0.98 10.60 -3.41
CA GLU A 100 -2.44 10.40 -3.39
C GLU A 100 -3.09 11.07 -2.17
N TYR A 101 -2.46 11.03 -0.99
CA TYR A 101 -2.96 11.71 0.21
C TYR A 101 -2.83 13.23 0.14
N PHE A 102 -1.86 13.77 -0.58
CA PHE A 102 -1.63 15.22 -0.69
C PHE A 102 -2.44 15.87 -1.81
N GLU A 103 -3.09 15.09 -2.67
CA GLU A 103 -4.02 15.61 -3.68
C GLU A 103 -5.17 16.37 -3.02
N ASP A 104 -5.66 17.40 -3.69
CA ASP A 104 -6.60 18.38 -3.14
C ASP A 104 -7.93 17.75 -2.69
N GLY A 105 -8.40 16.72 -3.42
CA GLY A 105 -9.60 15.93 -3.09
C GLY A 105 -9.41 14.88 -1.99
N ALA A 106 -8.17 14.63 -1.52
CA ALA A 106 -7.87 13.63 -0.50
C ALA A 106 -7.98 14.22 0.92
N ILE A 107 -6.90 14.27 1.70
CA ILE A 107 -6.95 14.77 3.09
C ILE A 107 -7.38 16.24 3.15
N ALA A 108 -6.94 17.06 2.18
CA ALA A 108 -7.19 18.49 2.16
C ALA A 108 -8.69 18.80 2.26
N TYR A 109 -9.57 18.02 1.62
CA TYR A 109 -11.01 18.27 1.70
C TYR A 109 -11.59 18.19 3.12
N ARG A 110 -11.03 17.32 4.00
CA ARG A 110 -11.46 17.25 5.41
C ARG A 110 -11.13 18.55 6.14
N ILE A 111 -9.93 19.07 5.91
CA ILE A 111 -9.47 20.31 6.52
C ILE A 111 -10.29 21.49 5.98
N LYS A 112 -10.50 21.55 4.66
CA LYS A 112 -11.38 22.56 4.04
C LYS A 112 -12.76 22.56 4.69
N THR A 113 -13.35 21.37 4.89
CA THR A 113 -14.69 21.23 5.47
C THR A 113 -14.72 21.58 6.96
N TRP A 114 -13.74 21.12 7.77
CA TRP A 114 -13.74 21.34 9.22
C TRP A 114 -13.47 22.78 9.60
N PHE A 115 -12.54 23.44 8.88
CA PHE A 115 -12.11 24.80 9.19
C PHE A 115 -12.74 25.86 8.27
N ASN A 116 -13.66 25.45 7.38
CA ASN A 116 -14.28 26.33 6.38
C ASN A 116 -13.24 27.17 5.61
N SER A 117 -12.14 26.52 5.21
CA SER A 117 -11.01 27.11 4.51
C SER A 117 -10.86 26.51 3.11
N PRO A 118 -11.63 27.02 2.10
CA PRO A 118 -11.64 26.43 0.76
C PRO A 118 -10.29 26.49 0.04
N SER A 119 -9.46 27.47 0.35
CA SER A 119 -8.13 27.66 -0.28
C SER A 119 -7.02 26.77 0.31
N PHE A 120 -7.32 25.93 1.32
CA PHE A 120 -6.32 25.07 1.90
C PHE A 120 -5.92 23.96 0.90
N SER A 121 -4.63 23.80 0.63
CA SER A 121 -4.10 22.72 -0.23
C SER A 121 -2.83 22.12 0.36
N LEU A 122 -2.63 20.83 0.11
CA LEU A 122 -1.42 20.09 0.46
C LEU A 122 -0.58 19.74 -0.77
N GLU A 123 -0.99 20.18 -1.96
CA GLU A 123 -0.34 19.79 -3.23
C GLU A 123 1.14 20.18 -3.30
N TYR A 124 1.55 21.27 -2.59
CA TYR A 124 2.95 21.67 -2.50
C TYR A 124 3.86 20.60 -1.84
N LEU A 125 3.29 19.63 -1.08
CA LEU A 125 4.03 18.50 -0.50
C LEU A 125 4.24 17.36 -1.50
N ILE A 126 3.57 17.37 -2.64
CA ILE A 126 3.67 16.32 -3.67
C ILE A 126 5.12 16.18 -4.14
N ASP A 127 5.80 17.29 -4.41
CA ASP A 127 7.19 17.29 -4.88
C ASP A 127 8.17 16.75 -3.83
N TYR A 128 7.84 16.89 -2.55
CA TYR A 128 8.64 16.40 -1.42
C TYR A 128 8.23 14.99 -0.95
N SER A 129 7.27 14.34 -1.59
CA SER A 129 6.69 13.08 -1.13
C SER A 129 7.72 11.95 -0.97
N LEU A 130 8.72 11.85 -1.86
CA LEU A 130 9.79 10.87 -1.76
C LEU A 130 10.67 11.14 -0.54
N LEU A 131 11.10 12.40 -0.34
CA LEU A 131 11.91 12.78 0.81
C LEU A 131 11.16 12.52 2.12
N LEU A 132 9.89 12.95 2.20
CA LEU A 132 9.04 12.71 3.36
C LEU A 132 8.85 11.22 3.62
N GLY A 133 8.61 10.43 2.59
CA GLY A 133 8.49 8.97 2.68
C GLY A 133 9.74 8.32 3.26
N VAL A 134 10.92 8.68 2.75
CA VAL A 134 12.21 8.17 3.25
C VAL A 134 12.44 8.56 4.71
N LEU A 135 12.18 9.83 5.06
CA LEU A 135 12.31 10.31 6.44
C LEU A 135 11.37 9.57 7.41
N LEU A 136 10.13 9.33 7.01
CA LEU A 136 9.17 8.55 7.79
C LEU A 136 9.62 7.11 8.00
N CYS A 137 10.16 6.44 6.96
CA CYS A 137 10.70 5.08 7.09
C CYS A 137 11.86 5.02 8.09
N ILE A 138 12.82 5.94 7.98
CA ILE A 138 13.97 6.03 8.89
C ILE A 138 13.50 6.27 10.33
N LEU A 139 12.56 7.20 10.51
CA LEU A 139 12.01 7.54 11.82
C LEU A 139 11.31 6.34 12.47
N GLU A 140 10.49 5.57 11.70
CA GLU A 140 9.87 4.34 12.19
C GLU A 140 10.91 3.34 12.67
N ILE A 141 11.96 3.08 11.88
CA ILE A 141 13.02 2.13 12.22
C ILE A 141 13.76 2.56 13.49
N VAL A 142 14.14 3.84 13.58
CA VAL A 142 14.85 4.39 14.75
C VAL A 142 13.97 4.31 16.01
N ILE A 143 12.71 4.74 15.94
CA ILE A 143 11.76 4.62 17.05
C ILE A 143 11.60 3.15 17.47
N GLY A 144 11.46 2.25 16.52
CA GLY A 144 11.32 0.82 16.79
C GLY A 144 12.51 0.26 17.58
N VAL A 145 13.74 0.51 17.15
CA VAL A 145 14.95 0.08 17.86
C VAL A 145 15.04 0.75 19.24
N PHE A 146 14.72 2.03 19.34
CA PHE A 146 14.75 2.76 20.62
C PHE A 146 13.72 2.23 21.62
N LEU A 147 12.55 1.80 21.16
CA LEU A 147 11.56 1.13 22.01
C LEU A 147 12.10 -0.17 22.58
N VAL A 148 12.73 -1.01 21.75
CA VAL A 148 13.32 -2.27 22.19
C VAL A 148 14.42 -2.02 23.23
N LEU A 149 15.32 -1.06 22.98
CA LEU A 149 16.44 -0.73 23.87
C LEU A 149 16.06 0.14 25.09
N GLY A 150 14.83 0.69 25.13
CA GLY A 150 14.40 1.63 26.16
C GLY A 150 15.12 2.98 26.11
N ALA A 151 15.59 3.36 24.93
CA ALA A 151 16.35 4.58 24.72
C ALA A 151 15.48 5.84 24.80
N LYS A 152 15.93 6.89 25.54
CA LYS A 152 15.27 8.20 25.59
C LYS A 152 13.73 8.11 25.79
N GLY A 153 13.26 7.27 26.71
CA GLY A 153 11.85 6.86 26.84
C GLY A 153 10.81 7.99 26.69
N ARG A 154 11.08 9.20 27.22
CA ARG A 154 10.16 10.35 27.06
C ARG A 154 10.05 10.80 25.60
N LEU A 155 11.19 11.04 24.94
CA LEU A 155 11.24 11.53 23.56
C LEU A 155 10.66 10.47 22.60
N THR A 156 11.11 9.22 22.73
CA THR A 156 10.64 8.10 21.89
C THR A 156 9.14 7.91 22.01
N SER A 157 8.57 8.00 23.23
CA SER A 157 7.12 7.88 23.44
C SER A 157 6.32 9.02 22.81
N TRP A 158 6.84 10.25 22.84
CA TRP A 158 6.19 11.39 22.17
C TRP A 158 6.23 11.26 20.64
N LEU A 159 7.39 10.92 20.08
CA LEU A 159 7.54 10.70 18.64
C LEU A 159 6.65 9.56 18.15
N LEU A 160 6.63 8.43 18.89
CA LEU A 160 5.74 7.31 18.61
C LEU A 160 4.27 7.72 18.61
N MET A 161 3.82 8.43 19.64
CA MET A 161 2.44 8.88 19.77
C MET A 161 2.03 9.80 18.62
N PHE A 162 2.90 10.79 18.31
CA PHE A 162 2.66 11.71 17.20
C PHE A 162 2.56 10.95 15.86
N LEU A 163 3.50 10.04 15.60
CA LEU A 163 3.53 9.30 14.34
C LEU A 163 2.31 8.36 14.19
N LEU A 164 1.92 7.68 15.28
CA LEU A 164 0.73 6.82 15.26
C LEU A 164 -0.57 7.61 15.14
N LEU A 165 -0.70 8.74 15.79
CA LEU A 165 -1.86 9.62 15.61
C LEU A 165 -1.96 10.09 14.16
N PHE A 166 -0.83 10.44 13.55
CA PHE A 166 -0.78 10.80 12.14
C PHE A 166 -1.24 9.64 11.25
N PHE A 167 -0.69 8.43 11.40
CA PHE A 167 -1.12 7.28 10.59
C PHE A 167 -2.56 6.85 10.88
N THR A 168 -3.00 6.89 12.14
CA THR A 168 -4.40 6.61 12.49
C THR A 168 -5.34 7.61 11.84
N PHE A 169 -4.94 8.88 11.74
CA PHE A 169 -5.72 9.89 11.02
C PHE A 169 -5.80 9.59 9.52
N LEU A 170 -4.68 9.21 8.88
CA LEU A 170 -4.68 8.82 7.46
C LEU A 170 -5.60 7.63 7.19
N THR A 171 -5.47 6.57 7.99
CA THR A 171 -6.27 5.35 7.83
C THR A 171 -7.74 5.56 8.20
N TRP A 172 -8.05 6.43 9.19
CA TRP A 172 -9.41 6.86 9.48
C TRP A 172 -10.01 7.62 8.28
N HIS A 173 -9.26 8.55 7.68
CA HIS A 173 -9.69 9.25 6.48
C HIS A 173 -10.04 8.25 5.37
N THR A 174 -9.14 7.32 5.07
CA THR A 174 -9.33 6.28 4.06
C THR A 174 -10.57 5.41 4.36
N ALA A 175 -10.77 5.01 5.62
CA ALA A 175 -11.90 4.17 6.04
C ALA A 175 -13.27 4.88 6.00
N THR A 176 -13.29 6.20 6.13
CA THR A 176 -14.51 7.02 6.22
C THR A 176 -14.73 7.92 5.00
N CYS A 177 -13.87 7.85 4.00
CA CYS A 177 -14.00 8.61 2.77
C CYS A 177 -15.22 8.15 1.96
N ASN A 178 -15.96 9.09 1.38
CA ASN A 178 -17.14 8.82 0.57
C ASN A 178 -17.11 9.63 -0.72
N GLU A 179 -16.81 8.99 -1.83
CA GLU A 179 -16.73 9.60 -3.16
C GLU A 179 -18.07 10.17 -3.66
N LYS A 180 -19.19 9.77 -3.03
CA LYS A 180 -20.53 10.29 -3.36
C LYS A 180 -20.85 11.61 -2.67
N SER A 181 -20.06 12.00 -1.68
CA SER A 181 -20.20 13.32 -1.04
C SER A 181 -19.58 14.40 -1.90
N THR A 182 -19.96 15.64 -1.64
CA THR A 182 -19.37 16.81 -2.28
C THR A 182 -18.85 17.77 -1.22
N PHE A 183 -17.77 18.47 -1.50
CA PHE A 183 -17.22 19.52 -0.66
C PHE A 183 -16.97 20.78 -1.48
N GLN A 184 -16.99 21.91 -0.80
CA GLN A 184 -16.68 23.21 -1.40
C GLN A 184 -15.18 23.33 -1.59
N ASP A 185 -14.75 23.56 -2.85
CA ASP A 185 -13.34 23.68 -3.20
C ASP A 185 -12.90 25.13 -3.26
N GLU A 186 -13.44 25.91 -4.20
CA GLU A 186 -13.07 27.30 -4.39
C GLU A 186 -14.29 28.22 -4.57
N ASN A 187 -14.12 29.47 -4.12
CA ASN A 187 -15.04 30.57 -4.44
C ASN A 187 -14.36 31.50 -5.43
N MET A 188 -14.95 31.64 -6.61
CA MET A 188 -14.50 32.60 -7.61
C MET A 188 -15.43 33.80 -7.65
N TYR A 189 -14.84 35.00 -7.70
CA TYR A 189 -15.56 36.26 -7.65
C TYR A 189 -15.49 36.93 -8.99
N PHE A 190 -16.66 37.21 -9.58
CA PHE A 190 -16.81 37.89 -10.84
C PHE A 190 -17.62 39.17 -10.64
N ASN A 191 -17.27 40.25 -11.34
CA ASN A 191 -18.10 41.47 -11.34
C ASN A 191 -19.46 41.22 -12.00
N ASN A 192 -20.52 41.75 -11.42
CA ASN A 192 -21.88 41.66 -11.99
C ASN A 192 -22.11 42.61 -13.20
N SER A 193 -21.08 42.94 -13.96
CA SER A 193 -21.09 43.66 -15.21
C SER A 193 -21.31 42.69 -16.39
N LEU A 194 -21.65 43.20 -17.56
CA LEU A 194 -21.78 42.39 -18.79
C LEU A 194 -20.47 41.65 -19.10
N GLN A 195 -19.32 42.31 -18.94
CA GLN A 195 -18.01 41.73 -19.16
C GLN A 195 -17.69 40.65 -18.12
N GLY A 196 -17.96 40.86 -16.82
CA GLY A 196 -17.76 39.87 -15.77
C GLY A 196 -18.63 38.63 -15.95
N LYS A 197 -19.87 38.78 -16.41
CA LYS A 197 -20.75 37.65 -16.76
C LYS A 197 -20.24 36.87 -17.97
N SER A 198 -19.66 37.56 -18.97
CA SER A 198 -19.06 36.90 -20.14
C SER A 198 -17.87 36.03 -19.72
N ILE A 199 -16.97 36.55 -18.88
CA ILE A 199 -15.80 35.82 -18.35
C ILE A 199 -16.26 34.63 -17.50
N MET A 200 -17.25 34.83 -16.62
CA MET A 200 -17.84 33.75 -15.83
C MET A 200 -18.41 32.63 -16.71
N ASN A 201 -19.16 32.99 -17.76
CA ASN A 201 -19.76 32.00 -18.68
C ASN A 201 -18.69 31.26 -19.49
N GLN A 202 -17.61 31.94 -19.89
CA GLN A 202 -16.46 31.29 -20.53
C GLN A 202 -15.81 30.27 -19.56
N TYR A 203 -15.53 30.66 -18.32
CA TYR A 203 -15.00 29.78 -17.28
C TYR A 203 -15.88 28.53 -17.07
N LEU A 204 -17.21 28.73 -16.94
CA LEU A 204 -18.16 27.62 -16.76
C LEU A 204 -18.20 26.66 -17.98
N ARG A 205 -18.00 27.16 -19.21
CA ARG A 205 -17.89 26.33 -20.42
C ARG A 205 -16.58 25.53 -20.42
N GLU A 206 -15.47 26.17 -20.11
CA GLU A 206 -14.15 25.51 -20.05
C GLU A 206 -14.10 24.43 -18.97
N SER A 207 -14.70 24.68 -17.79
CA SER A 207 -14.78 23.69 -16.70
C SER A 207 -15.67 22.49 -17.04
N LYS A 208 -16.76 22.68 -17.82
CA LYS A 208 -17.61 21.58 -18.31
C LYS A 208 -16.91 20.68 -19.33
N ASN A 209 -15.95 21.21 -20.08
CA ASN A 209 -15.23 20.45 -21.11
C ASN A 209 -14.07 19.61 -20.54
N LYS A 210 -13.67 19.82 -19.29
CA LYS A 210 -12.74 18.92 -18.58
C LYS A 210 -13.52 17.72 -18.04
N ILE A 211 -13.58 16.66 -18.83
CA ILE A 211 -14.42 15.45 -18.67
C ILE A 211 -14.13 14.64 -17.40
N ALA A 212 -13.01 14.87 -16.70
CA ALA A 212 -12.56 14.02 -15.59
C ALA A 212 -13.27 14.29 -14.24
N ASP A 213 -13.73 15.52 -13.97
CA ASP A 213 -14.34 15.88 -12.70
C ASP A 213 -15.75 16.44 -12.91
N LYS A 214 -16.77 15.79 -12.35
CA LYS A 214 -18.13 16.34 -12.26
C LYS A 214 -18.14 17.54 -11.30
N LYS A 215 -17.64 18.69 -11.77
CA LYS A 215 -17.68 19.92 -11.01
C LYS A 215 -19.11 20.49 -11.03
N ILE A 216 -19.71 20.59 -9.86
CA ILE A 216 -21.00 21.24 -9.67
C ILE A 216 -20.72 22.69 -9.27
N HIS A 217 -21.33 23.63 -9.94
CA HIS A 217 -21.19 25.05 -9.62
C HIS A 217 -22.49 25.60 -9.05
N SER A 218 -22.38 26.32 -7.92
CA SER A 218 -23.47 27.18 -7.46
C SER A 218 -23.10 28.64 -7.69
N ILE A 219 -24.06 29.43 -8.16
CA ILE A 219 -23.87 30.85 -8.45
C ILE A 219 -24.71 31.64 -7.47
N GLN A 220 -24.09 32.50 -6.69
CA GLN A 220 -24.74 33.40 -5.75
C GLN A 220 -24.41 34.84 -6.12
N LYS A 221 -25.41 35.73 -6.01
CA LYS A 221 -25.22 37.16 -6.22
C LYS A 221 -25.09 37.85 -4.85
N SER A 222 -23.98 38.52 -4.63
CA SER A 222 -23.73 39.32 -3.44
C SER A 222 -23.38 40.75 -3.84
N GLY A 223 -24.37 41.64 -3.76
CA GLY A 223 -24.21 43.02 -4.19
C GLY A 223 -23.81 43.15 -5.66
N ASN A 224 -22.66 43.74 -5.92
CA ASN A 224 -22.12 43.95 -7.27
C ASN A 224 -21.18 42.81 -7.72
N GLN A 225 -21.13 41.69 -6.99
CA GLN A 225 -20.30 40.54 -7.31
C GLN A 225 -21.16 39.28 -7.53
N LEU A 226 -20.70 38.42 -8.44
CA LEU A 226 -21.20 37.07 -8.66
C LEU A 226 -20.19 36.12 -8.08
N ILE A 227 -20.60 35.31 -7.12
CA ILE A 227 -19.76 34.29 -6.47
C ILE A 227 -20.13 32.95 -7.11
N VAL A 228 -19.14 32.34 -7.76
CA VAL A 228 -19.24 30.99 -8.29
C VAL A 228 -18.51 30.06 -7.31
N THR A 229 -19.27 29.22 -6.61
CA THR A 229 -18.73 28.22 -5.71
C THR A 229 -18.58 26.90 -6.46
N GLU A 230 -17.37 26.36 -6.49
CA GLU A 230 -17.06 25.08 -7.09
C GLU A 230 -17.15 23.97 -6.03
N PHE A 231 -17.86 22.88 -6.38
CA PHE A 231 -17.96 21.67 -5.55
C PHE A 231 -17.28 20.51 -6.25
N LYS A 232 -16.42 19.80 -5.53
CA LYS A 232 -15.74 18.59 -5.99
C LYS A 232 -16.17 17.37 -5.17
N SER A 233 -16.02 16.19 -5.73
CA SER A 233 -16.12 14.93 -4.98
C SER A 233 -14.79 14.59 -4.35
N PRO A 234 -14.77 14.01 -3.13
CA PRO A 234 -13.53 13.53 -2.52
C PRO A 234 -12.87 12.45 -3.37
N GLN A 235 -11.54 12.47 -3.38
CA GLN A 235 -10.71 11.41 -3.95
C GLN A 235 -10.31 10.45 -2.84
N CYS A 236 -10.93 9.26 -2.82
CA CYS A 236 -10.70 8.29 -1.76
C CYS A 236 -9.49 7.42 -2.07
N VAL A 237 -8.48 7.49 -1.22
CA VAL A 237 -7.33 6.59 -1.28
C VAL A 237 -7.79 5.18 -0.92
N GLN A 238 -7.55 4.20 -1.78
CA GLN A 238 -8.11 2.85 -1.62
C GLN A 238 -7.37 1.98 -0.59
N ASP A 239 -6.09 2.23 -0.37
CA ASP A 239 -5.28 1.53 0.64
C ASP A 239 -4.32 2.50 1.34
N CYS A 240 -3.93 2.20 2.59
CA CYS A 240 -3.09 3.08 3.38
C CYS A 240 -1.61 3.09 2.98
N GLY A 241 -1.17 2.20 2.09
CA GLY A 241 0.24 2.04 1.74
C GLY A 241 1.16 1.56 2.88
N CYS A 242 0.60 1.20 4.06
CA CYS A 242 1.37 0.84 5.25
C CYS A 242 2.32 -0.35 5.05
N PHE A 243 1.92 -1.29 4.20
CA PHE A 243 2.72 -2.45 3.79
C PHE A 243 2.98 -2.46 2.28
N GLY A 244 2.59 -1.40 1.55
CA GLY A 244 2.75 -1.32 0.11
C GLY A 244 2.21 -2.57 -0.61
N ASP A 245 2.90 -2.99 -1.66
CA ASP A 245 2.55 -4.20 -2.42
C ASP A 245 2.89 -5.52 -1.68
N ALA A 246 3.62 -5.46 -0.54
CA ALA A 246 4.01 -6.65 0.20
C ALA A 246 2.81 -7.46 0.68
N PHE A 247 1.77 -6.80 1.18
CA PHE A 247 0.54 -7.48 1.61
C PHE A 247 -0.20 -8.10 0.43
N LYS A 248 -0.28 -7.41 -0.71
CA LYS A 248 -0.84 -7.96 -1.96
C LYS A 248 -0.06 -9.18 -2.44
N GLY A 249 1.26 -9.12 -2.41
CA GLY A 249 2.13 -10.20 -2.86
C GLY A 249 1.97 -11.48 -2.04
N VAL A 250 1.69 -11.37 -0.74
CA VAL A 250 1.53 -12.52 0.17
C VAL A 250 0.09 -13.01 0.21
N PHE A 251 -0.87 -12.11 0.40
CA PHE A 251 -2.27 -12.47 0.66
C PHE A 251 -3.19 -12.32 -0.57
N GLY A 252 -2.66 -11.88 -1.71
CA GLY A 252 -3.40 -11.69 -2.96
C GLY A 252 -4.38 -10.50 -2.95
N ARG A 253 -4.42 -9.68 -1.89
CA ARG A 253 -5.24 -8.47 -1.78
C ARG A 253 -4.57 -7.41 -0.93
N SER A 254 -4.96 -6.16 -1.10
CA SER A 254 -4.61 -5.08 -0.17
C SER A 254 -5.34 -5.23 1.17
N LEU A 255 -4.80 -4.60 2.20
CA LEU A 255 -5.56 -4.34 3.43
C LEU A 255 -6.76 -3.46 3.11
N LEU A 256 -7.94 -3.86 3.58
CA LEU A 256 -9.12 -3.01 3.49
C LEU A 256 -8.92 -1.74 4.33
N PRO A 257 -9.51 -0.60 3.92
CA PRO A 257 -9.39 0.65 4.68
C PRO A 257 -9.74 0.50 6.16
N VAL A 258 -10.81 -0.22 6.46
CA VAL A 258 -11.26 -0.48 7.84
C VAL A 258 -10.28 -1.36 8.62
N GLU A 259 -9.70 -2.39 7.98
CA GLU A 259 -8.67 -3.25 8.60
C GLU A 259 -7.41 -2.43 8.94
N SER A 260 -7.01 -1.53 8.04
CA SER A 260 -5.88 -0.63 8.26
C SER A 260 -6.10 0.31 9.44
N PHE A 261 -7.29 0.88 9.54
CA PHE A 261 -7.68 1.76 10.66
C PHE A 261 -7.65 1.01 12.00
N TRP A 262 -8.25 -0.18 12.09
CA TRP A 262 -8.23 -0.96 13.33
C TRP A 262 -6.83 -1.42 13.73
N LYS A 263 -5.99 -1.78 12.76
CA LYS A 263 -4.56 -2.06 13.02
C LYS A 263 -3.89 -0.88 13.72
N ASP A 264 -4.09 0.33 13.23
CA ASP A 264 -3.48 1.53 13.81
C ASP A 264 -4.09 1.88 15.18
N CYS A 265 -5.39 1.66 15.39
CA CYS A 265 -6.03 1.79 16.70
C CYS A 265 -5.40 0.84 17.74
N ILE A 266 -5.09 -0.41 17.37
CA ILE A 266 -4.41 -1.35 18.27
C ILE A 266 -2.99 -0.90 18.58
N LEU A 267 -2.24 -0.47 17.58
CA LEU A 267 -0.90 0.07 17.82
C LEU A 267 -0.95 1.31 18.71
N LEU A 268 -1.95 2.17 18.52
CA LEU A 268 -2.18 3.35 19.36
C LEU A 268 -2.53 2.96 20.80
N TYR A 269 -3.32 1.91 20.99
CA TYR A 269 -3.64 1.37 22.31
C TYR A 269 -2.37 0.93 23.07
N PHE A 270 -1.52 0.10 22.46
CA PHE A 270 -0.25 -0.32 23.09
C PHE A 270 0.69 0.87 23.31
N SER A 271 0.72 1.81 22.38
CA SER A 271 1.52 3.03 22.50
C SER A 271 1.03 3.96 23.61
N GLY A 272 -0.28 3.97 23.88
CA GLY A 272 -0.86 4.67 25.03
C GLY A 272 -0.27 4.17 26.37
N TRP A 273 -0.10 2.85 26.53
CA TRP A 273 0.55 2.29 27.70
C TRP A 273 2.02 2.68 27.82
N ILE A 274 2.76 2.65 26.69
CA ILE A 274 4.15 3.15 26.65
C ILE A 274 4.19 4.62 27.06
N PHE A 275 3.27 5.43 26.54
CA PHE A 275 3.20 6.87 26.84
C PHE A 275 2.83 7.13 28.30
N LEU A 276 1.90 6.40 28.89
CA LEU A 276 1.56 6.51 30.31
C LEU A 276 2.77 6.20 31.21
N CYS A 277 3.60 5.23 30.82
CA CYS A 277 4.80 4.83 31.55
C CYS A 277 6.07 5.61 31.14
N ARG A 278 5.99 6.59 30.22
CA ARG A 278 7.16 7.26 29.61
C ARG A 278 8.19 7.85 30.58
N ARG A 279 7.76 8.24 31.77
CA ARG A 279 8.66 8.78 32.83
C ARG A 279 9.41 7.67 33.59
N ARG A 280 8.94 6.41 33.49
CA ARG A 280 9.50 5.24 34.15
C ARG A 280 10.25 4.31 33.18
N ILE A 281 10.30 4.67 31.89
CA ILE A 281 11.10 3.94 30.91
C ILE A 281 12.54 4.43 31.03
N TYR A 282 13.36 3.57 31.62
CA TYR A 282 14.79 3.77 31.73
C TYR A 282 15.52 2.91 30.69
N PRO A 283 16.79 3.23 30.37
CA PRO A 283 17.63 2.37 29.58
C PRO A 283 17.67 0.95 30.17
N ASN A 284 17.53 -0.04 29.32
CA ASN A 284 17.53 -1.43 29.77
C ASN A 284 18.88 -1.83 30.39
N SER A 285 18.86 -2.70 31.39
CA SER A 285 20.06 -3.42 31.83
C SER A 285 20.56 -4.38 30.76
N VAL A 286 21.78 -4.92 30.91
CA VAL A 286 22.35 -5.89 29.97
C VAL A 286 21.46 -7.12 29.81
N SER A 287 20.93 -7.64 30.91
CA SER A 287 20.01 -8.80 30.89
C SER A 287 18.69 -8.47 30.18
N GLN A 288 18.11 -7.28 30.46
CA GLN A 288 16.90 -6.82 29.79
C GLN A 288 17.13 -6.61 28.29
N ASN A 289 18.26 -6.04 27.88
CA ASN A 289 18.60 -5.90 26.47
C ASN A 289 18.66 -7.25 25.77
N LEU A 290 19.31 -8.24 26.38
CA LEU A 290 19.37 -9.59 25.80
C LEU A 290 17.98 -10.19 25.64
N THR A 291 17.16 -10.16 26.69
CA THR A 291 15.81 -10.76 26.68
C THR A 291 14.89 -10.04 25.69
N LEU A 292 14.79 -8.70 25.77
CA LEU A 292 13.85 -7.93 24.92
C LEU A 292 14.29 -7.93 23.46
N SER A 293 15.60 -7.86 23.17
CA SER A 293 16.11 -7.99 21.81
C SER A 293 15.87 -9.38 21.24
N SER A 294 16.04 -10.46 22.03
CA SER A 294 15.74 -11.82 21.56
C SER A 294 14.27 -12.03 21.26
N ILE A 295 13.36 -11.50 22.09
CA ILE A 295 11.91 -11.56 21.82
C ILE A 295 11.57 -10.73 20.57
N SER A 296 12.13 -9.53 20.42
CA SER A 296 11.95 -8.71 19.24
C SER A 296 12.42 -9.41 17.97
N LEU A 297 13.59 -10.01 17.99
CA LEU A 297 14.11 -10.79 16.86
C LEU A 297 13.22 -11.98 16.52
N ALA A 298 12.71 -12.70 17.54
CA ALA A 298 11.77 -13.81 17.32
C ALA A 298 10.46 -13.32 16.64
N LEU A 299 9.89 -12.19 17.07
CA LEU A 299 8.73 -11.59 16.43
C LEU A 299 9.03 -11.17 14.98
N ILE A 300 10.18 -10.57 14.74
CA ILE A 300 10.60 -10.20 13.39
C ILE A 300 10.80 -11.44 12.50
N ILE A 301 11.33 -12.55 13.03
CA ILE A 301 11.42 -13.82 12.28
C ILE A 301 10.03 -14.30 11.86
N VAL A 302 9.04 -14.25 12.75
CA VAL A 302 7.65 -14.61 12.42
C VAL A 302 7.14 -13.75 11.26
N LEU A 303 7.36 -12.44 11.31
CA LEU A 303 6.99 -11.54 10.22
C LEU A 303 7.78 -11.84 8.93
N CYS A 304 9.07 -12.15 9.03
CA CYS A 304 9.90 -12.55 7.89
C CYS A 304 9.38 -13.82 7.21
N VAL A 305 8.92 -14.81 7.99
CA VAL A 305 8.29 -16.03 7.45
C VAL A 305 6.98 -15.69 6.74
N ILE A 306 6.10 -14.89 7.36
CA ILE A 306 4.82 -14.48 6.78
C ILE A 306 5.04 -13.77 5.45
N PHE A 307 5.96 -12.80 5.38
CA PHE A 307 6.23 -12.00 4.19
C PHE A 307 7.27 -12.62 3.26
N ASN A 308 7.79 -13.81 3.58
CA ASN A 308 8.83 -14.51 2.82
C ASN A 308 10.03 -13.58 2.48
N TRP A 309 10.49 -12.82 3.47
CA TRP A 309 11.58 -11.86 3.32
C TRP A 309 12.43 -11.78 4.59
N TYR A 310 13.66 -12.31 4.54
CA TYR A 310 14.53 -12.49 5.72
C TYR A 310 15.51 -11.34 5.97
N PHE A 311 15.64 -10.40 5.05
CA PHE A 311 16.50 -9.23 5.23
C PHE A 311 16.15 -8.40 6.48
N PRO A 312 14.87 -8.17 6.86
CA PRO A 312 14.53 -7.45 8.09
C PRO A 312 15.13 -8.05 9.34
N PHE A 313 15.23 -9.37 9.42
CA PHE A 313 15.91 -10.03 10.54
C PHE A 313 17.39 -9.67 10.59
N LEU A 314 18.10 -9.75 9.47
CA LEU A 314 19.53 -9.40 9.39
C LEU A 314 19.76 -7.93 9.71
N PHE A 315 18.92 -7.05 9.21
CA PHE A 315 18.98 -5.61 9.47
C PHE A 315 18.75 -5.30 10.96
N CYS A 316 17.69 -5.88 11.56
CA CYS A 316 17.38 -5.69 12.97
C CYS A 316 18.49 -6.22 13.87
N PHE A 317 19.00 -7.42 13.59
CA PHE A 317 20.11 -8.03 14.33
C PHE A 317 21.36 -7.15 14.29
N SER A 318 21.78 -6.71 13.10
CA SER A 318 22.95 -5.84 12.96
C SER A 318 22.76 -4.46 13.60
N SER A 319 21.58 -3.87 13.47
CA SER A 319 21.26 -2.57 14.08
C SER A 319 21.25 -2.62 15.62
N LEU A 320 20.70 -3.69 16.20
CA LEU A 320 20.73 -3.93 17.65
C LEU A 320 22.15 -4.14 18.15
N ILE A 321 22.95 -4.96 17.49
CA ILE A 321 24.36 -5.19 17.87
C ILE A 321 25.15 -3.88 17.78
N ALA A 322 25.04 -3.16 16.68
CA ALA A 322 25.74 -1.89 16.49
C ALA A 322 25.35 -0.86 17.57
N SER A 323 24.04 -0.78 17.88
CA SER A 323 23.55 0.12 18.94
C SER A 323 24.07 -0.28 20.31
N LEU A 324 24.06 -1.57 20.67
CA LEU A 324 24.59 -2.06 21.94
C LEU A 324 26.10 -1.84 22.06
N TRP A 325 26.84 -2.00 20.96
CA TRP A 325 28.28 -1.72 20.92
C TRP A 325 28.58 -0.25 21.19
N ILE A 326 27.85 0.67 20.54
CA ILE A 326 27.98 2.13 20.77
C ILE A 326 27.62 2.49 22.22
N LEU A 327 26.54 1.92 22.76
CA LEU A 327 26.15 2.14 24.15
C LEU A 327 27.22 1.69 25.14
N LYS A 328 27.93 0.60 24.85
CA LYS A 328 29.04 0.07 25.67
C LYS A 328 30.31 0.94 25.52
N ALA A 329 30.60 1.44 24.33
CA ALA A 329 31.80 2.23 24.05
C ALA A 329 31.82 3.61 24.74
N GLY A 330 30.69 4.10 25.26
CA GLY A 330 30.60 5.34 26.04
C GLY A 330 30.95 6.61 25.26
N GLY A 331 30.62 6.65 23.96
CA GLY A 331 31.02 7.73 23.05
C GLY A 331 30.57 9.13 23.53
N LYS A 332 31.52 10.10 23.58
CA LYS A 332 31.24 11.48 23.94
C LYS A 332 30.53 12.26 22.83
N PHE A 333 30.60 11.80 21.58
CA PHE A 333 30.03 12.47 20.41
C PHE A 333 28.52 12.12 20.27
N LEU A 334 27.66 13.13 20.25
CA LEU A 334 26.19 13.03 20.18
C LEU A 334 25.51 12.29 21.35
N GLY A 335 26.29 11.89 22.39
CA GLY A 335 25.84 10.98 23.44
C GLY A 335 25.55 9.57 22.90
N ASN A 336 25.49 8.57 23.78
CA ASN A 336 25.36 7.17 23.41
C ASN A 336 24.14 6.86 22.51
N TYR A 337 23.00 7.49 22.77
CA TYR A 337 21.77 7.27 22.00
C TYR A 337 21.76 8.03 20.67
N GLY A 338 22.38 9.22 20.61
CA GLY A 338 22.53 9.94 19.35
C GLY A 338 23.41 9.18 18.35
N GLY A 339 24.49 8.56 18.83
CA GLY A 339 25.32 7.67 18.01
C GLY A 339 24.56 6.45 17.48
N SER A 340 23.72 5.83 18.32
CA SER A 340 22.86 4.71 17.88
C SER A 340 21.84 5.16 16.84
N ALA A 341 21.18 6.30 17.03
CA ALA A 341 20.26 6.84 16.04
C ALA A 341 20.96 7.11 14.70
N LEU A 342 22.15 7.71 14.75
CA LEU A 342 22.93 8.04 13.56
C LEU A 342 23.29 6.78 12.77
N ILE A 343 23.80 5.72 13.43
CA ILE A 343 24.19 4.51 12.71
C ILE A 343 23.00 3.79 12.10
N ILE A 344 21.86 3.71 12.80
CA ILE A 344 20.62 3.14 12.28
C ILE A 344 20.14 3.96 11.06
N SER A 345 20.18 5.28 11.16
CA SER A 345 19.79 6.16 10.05
C SER A 345 20.71 5.97 8.84
N ILE A 346 22.03 5.88 9.05
CA ILE A 346 23.01 5.63 7.97
C ILE A 346 22.72 4.26 7.31
N MET A 347 22.51 3.20 8.09
CA MET A 347 22.16 1.88 7.55
C MET A 347 20.87 1.93 6.73
N SER A 348 19.85 2.65 7.21
CA SER A 348 18.58 2.82 6.51
C SER A 348 18.74 3.63 5.21
N VAL A 349 19.55 4.70 5.24
CA VAL A 349 19.84 5.51 4.03
C VAL A 349 20.60 4.68 2.99
N ILE A 350 21.62 3.92 3.40
CA ILE A 350 22.36 3.05 2.48
C ILE A 350 21.41 2.05 1.80
N MET A 351 20.50 1.44 2.58
CA MET A 351 19.48 0.53 2.04
C MET A 351 18.58 1.24 1.02
N VAL A 352 18.05 2.43 1.37
CA VAL A 352 17.16 3.18 0.48
C VAL A 352 17.87 3.62 -0.79
N VAL A 353 19.10 4.14 -0.70
CA VAL A 353 19.91 4.53 -1.88
C VAL A 353 20.15 3.32 -2.77
N TYR A 354 20.51 2.18 -2.20
CA TYR A 354 20.66 0.95 -2.98
C TYR A 354 19.37 0.60 -3.76
N ILE A 355 18.21 0.65 -3.09
CA ILE A 355 16.93 0.32 -3.70
C ILE A 355 16.52 1.31 -4.78
N LEU A 356 16.74 2.61 -4.56
CA LEU A 356 16.43 3.65 -5.55
C LEU A 356 17.23 3.49 -6.84
N THR A 357 18.41 2.86 -6.76
CA THR A 357 19.28 2.61 -7.92
C THR A 357 19.09 1.23 -8.55
N HIS A 358 18.52 0.24 -7.84
CA HIS A 358 18.49 -1.16 -8.28
C HIS A 358 17.10 -1.77 -8.44
N GLU A 359 16.05 -1.29 -7.91
CA GLU A 359 14.73 -1.89 -7.67
C GLU A 359 14.60 -2.51 -6.26
N PRO A 360 13.38 -2.77 -5.77
CA PRO A 360 13.15 -3.36 -4.46
C PRO A 360 13.92 -4.67 -4.23
N MET A 361 14.59 -4.83 -3.08
CA MET A 361 15.29 -6.08 -2.73
C MET A 361 14.34 -7.28 -2.73
N LYS A 362 13.13 -7.10 -2.24
CA LYS A 362 12.03 -8.05 -2.37
C LYS A 362 10.94 -7.42 -3.21
N ASP A 363 10.83 -7.89 -4.43
CA ASP A 363 9.76 -7.46 -5.33
C ASP A 363 8.50 -8.29 -5.07
N TYR A 364 7.45 -7.62 -4.63
CA TYR A 364 6.13 -8.21 -4.39
C TYR A 364 5.15 -7.96 -5.55
N SER A 365 5.60 -7.28 -6.61
CA SER A 365 4.76 -6.99 -7.76
C SER A 365 4.42 -8.27 -8.54
N PRO A 366 3.35 -8.26 -9.34
CA PRO A 366 3.07 -9.36 -10.27
C PRO A 366 4.20 -9.61 -11.26
N TYR A 367 5.05 -8.60 -11.51
CA TYR A 367 6.18 -8.64 -12.43
C TYR A 367 7.52 -9.00 -11.75
N ALA A 368 7.48 -9.52 -10.54
CA ALA A 368 8.68 -9.96 -9.84
C ALA A 368 9.40 -11.08 -10.61
N VAL A 369 10.73 -11.08 -10.56
CA VAL A 369 11.56 -12.12 -11.18
C VAL A 369 11.13 -13.50 -10.67
N GLY A 370 10.93 -14.43 -11.60
CA GLY A 370 10.42 -15.78 -11.33
C GLY A 370 8.92 -15.94 -11.54
N ASN A 371 8.12 -14.87 -11.50
CA ASN A 371 6.69 -14.92 -11.77
C ASN A 371 6.41 -15.18 -13.26
N ASN A 372 5.28 -15.84 -13.53
CA ASN A 372 4.78 -16.03 -14.89
C ASN A 372 3.55 -15.15 -15.10
N LEU A 373 3.65 -14.21 -16.03
CA LEU A 373 2.60 -13.22 -16.33
C LEU A 373 1.31 -13.90 -16.78
N LYS A 374 1.40 -15.00 -17.53
CA LYS A 374 0.22 -15.75 -18.00
C LYS A 374 -0.64 -16.24 -16.82
N PHE A 375 0.00 -16.78 -15.77
CA PHE A 375 -0.72 -17.19 -14.55
C PHE A 375 -1.21 -16.01 -13.75
N LYS A 376 -0.39 -14.96 -13.60
CA LYS A 376 -0.76 -13.76 -12.85
C LYS A 376 -1.91 -12.96 -13.47
N MET A 377 -2.12 -13.07 -14.78
CA MET A 377 -3.27 -12.51 -15.48
C MET A 377 -4.56 -13.31 -15.23
N ASN A 378 -4.45 -14.61 -14.89
CA ASN A 378 -5.55 -15.54 -14.73
C ASN A 378 -5.75 -16.03 -13.29
N ASP A 379 -5.06 -15.46 -12.30
CA ASP A 379 -5.15 -15.86 -10.88
C ASP A 379 -6.35 -15.25 -10.14
N GLY A 380 -7.25 -14.57 -10.86
CA GLY A 380 -8.52 -14.07 -10.36
C GLY A 380 -9.54 -15.19 -10.16
N LEU A 381 -10.43 -15.00 -9.21
CA LEU A 381 -11.55 -15.91 -8.93
C LEU A 381 -12.84 -15.12 -8.90
N VAL A 382 -13.86 -15.65 -9.56
CA VAL A 382 -15.21 -15.08 -9.47
C VAL A 382 -15.78 -15.38 -8.08
N GLY A 383 -16.26 -14.35 -7.38
CA GLY A 383 -16.89 -14.51 -6.08
C GLY A 383 -18.16 -15.35 -6.17
N THR A 384 -18.40 -16.15 -5.14
CA THR A 384 -19.66 -16.90 -5.01
C THR A 384 -20.54 -16.26 -3.93
N TYR A 385 -21.81 -16.12 -4.25
CA TYR A 385 -22.79 -15.44 -3.41
C TYR A 385 -23.99 -16.36 -3.20
N ALA A 386 -24.58 -16.33 -2.00
CA ALA A 386 -25.81 -17.02 -1.72
C ALA A 386 -26.90 -16.01 -1.33
N SER A 387 -28.06 -16.15 -1.91
CA SER A 387 -29.23 -15.35 -1.54
C SER A 387 -29.96 -16.05 -0.38
N MET A 388 -29.94 -15.41 0.80
CA MET A 388 -30.62 -15.87 2.00
C MET A 388 -31.99 -15.21 2.06
N LEU A 389 -33.04 -16.01 1.99
CA LEU A 389 -34.44 -15.60 2.03
C LEU A 389 -34.96 -15.76 3.45
N THR A 390 -35.49 -14.70 4.03
CA THR A 390 -36.09 -14.71 5.38
C THR A 390 -37.59 -14.62 5.25
N TYR A 391 -38.30 -15.57 5.86
CA TYR A 391 -39.76 -15.60 5.96
C TYR A 391 -40.19 -15.41 7.42
N LYS A 392 -41.30 -14.69 7.62
CA LYS A 392 -41.90 -14.44 8.93
C LYS A 392 -43.26 -15.12 9.01
N ASN A 393 -43.50 -15.90 10.05
CA ASN A 393 -44.82 -16.46 10.33
C ASN A 393 -45.78 -15.36 10.74
N LYS A 394 -46.96 -15.31 10.14
CA LYS A 394 -47.95 -14.25 10.38
C LYS A 394 -48.59 -14.33 11.76
N LYS A 395 -48.66 -15.55 12.36
CA LYS A 395 -49.30 -15.76 13.66
C LYS A 395 -48.30 -15.74 14.81
N THR A 396 -47.19 -16.45 14.67
CA THR A 396 -46.21 -16.63 15.76
C THR A 396 -45.08 -15.61 15.73
N GLY A 397 -44.88 -14.88 14.61
CA GLY A 397 -43.74 -13.98 14.43
C GLY A 397 -42.39 -14.68 14.20
N GLU A 398 -42.35 -16.02 14.19
CA GLU A 398 -41.15 -16.83 13.96
C GLU A 398 -40.46 -16.46 12.63
N LEU A 399 -39.15 -16.38 12.65
CA LEU A 399 -38.36 -16.12 11.45
C LEU A 399 -37.67 -17.42 10.99
N ARG A 400 -37.77 -17.74 9.69
CA ARG A 400 -37.01 -18.82 9.05
C ARG A 400 -36.18 -18.29 7.93
N VAL A 401 -34.94 -18.75 7.87
CA VAL A 401 -33.98 -18.33 6.86
C VAL A 401 -33.61 -19.52 5.99
N TYR A 402 -33.71 -19.33 4.70
CA TYR A 402 -33.38 -20.34 3.68
C TYR A 402 -32.34 -19.80 2.71
N ASN A 403 -31.41 -20.66 2.28
CA ASN A 403 -30.61 -20.38 1.12
C ASN A 403 -31.45 -20.68 -0.14
N SER A 404 -31.61 -19.71 -1.03
CA SER A 404 -32.44 -19.81 -2.24
C SER A 404 -32.06 -21.01 -3.14
N SER A 405 -30.80 -21.44 -3.11
CA SER A 405 -30.29 -22.58 -3.90
C SER A 405 -30.35 -23.91 -3.18
N SER A 406 -30.79 -23.95 -1.91
CA SER A 406 -30.79 -25.18 -1.10
C SER A 406 -31.94 -26.12 -1.43
N LYS A 407 -31.69 -27.43 -1.29
CA LYS A 407 -32.75 -28.45 -1.41
C LYS A 407 -33.84 -28.24 -0.34
N SER A 408 -33.47 -27.84 0.87
CA SER A 408 -34.40 -27.57 1.97
C SER A 408 -35.38 -26.46 1.65
N TYR A 409 -34.96 -25.40 0.96
CA TYR A 409 -35.85 -24.35 0.48
C TYR A 409 -36.88 -24.88 -0.53
N LYS A 410 -36.41 -25.61 -1.54
CA LYS A 410 -37.28 -26.19 -2.60
C LYS A 410 -38.29 -27.17 -2.01
N GLN A 411 -37.91 -27.96 -1.00
CA GLN A 411 -38.79 -28.95 -0.35
C GLN A 411 -39.77 -28.32 0.67
N SER A 412 -39.45 -27.14 1.20
CA SER A 412 -40.26 -26.50 2.24
C SER A 412 -41.59 -25.95 1.75
N ASN A 413 -41.72 -25.70 0.44
CA ASN A 413 -42.89 -25.06 -0.20
C ASN A 413 -43.36 -23.81 0.55
N ILE A 414 -42.44 -23.10 1.23
CA ILE A 414 -42.76 -21.98 2.13
C ILE A 414 -43.40 -20.81 1.37
N ASP A 415 -43.09 -20.64 0.10
CA ASP A 415 -43.66 -19.58 -0.75
C ASP A 415 -45.17 -19.76 -0.96
N SER A 416 -45.63 -21.02 -1.01
CA SER A 416 -47.02 -21.37 -1.24
C SER A 416 -47.81 -21.47 0.09
N ASN A 417 -47.15 -21.35 1.23
CA ASN A 417 -47.78 -21.48 2.52
C ASN A 417 -48.37 -20.15 3.03
N PRO A 418 -49.71 -20.00 3.13
CA PRO A 418 -50.36 -18.73 3.47
C PRO A 418 -50.03 -18.21 4.90
N SER A 419 -49.51 -19.07 5.77
CA SER A 419 -49.09 -18.70 7.13
C SER A 419 -47.74 -17.97 7.17
N TRP A 420 -46.97 -18.03 6.11
CA TRP A 420 -45.67 -17.41 6.02
C TRP A 420 -45.70 -16.23 5.03
N LYS A 421 -44.98 -15.17 5.37
CA LYS A 421 -44.80 -14.00 4.51
C LYS A 421 -43.30 -13.79 4.29
N PHE A 422 -42.92 -13.57 3.04
CA PHE A 422 -41.58 -13.12 2.72
C PHE A 422 -41.28 -11.82 3.46
N ASN A 423 -40.14 -11.78 4.15
CA ASN A 423 -39.72 -10.62 4.93
C ASN A 423 -38.60 -9.83 4.24
N ARG A 424 -37.49 -10.50 3.94
CA ARG A 424 -36.34 -9.88 3.27
C ARG A 424 -35.46 -10.91 2.59
N MET A 425 -34.66 -10.43 1.62
CA MET A 425 -33.57 -11.18 1.01
C MET A 425 -32.25 -10.47 1.36
N ILE A 426 -31.25 -11.25 1.74
CA ILE A 426 -29.89 -10.78 1.98
C ILE A 426 -28.96 -11.63 1.12
N THR A 427 -28.09 -10.99 0.35
CA THR A 427 -27.02 -11.68 -0.37
C THR A 427 -25.85 -11.88 0.58
N LYS A 428 -25.53 -13.12 0.90
CA LYS A 428 -24.35 -13.50 1.71
C LYS A 428 -23.22 -13.89 0.79
N THR A 429 -22.07 -13.27 0.97
CA THR A 429 -20.85 -13.64 0.25
C THR A 429 -20.34 -14.96 0.82
N ILE A 430 -20.25 -16.01 -0.02
CA ILE A 430 -19.64 -17.30 0.36
C ILE A 430 -18.14 -17.22 0.17
N SER A 431 -17.71 -16.79 -1.03
CA SER A 431 -16.32 -16.44 -1.27
C SER A 431 -16.26 -15.09 -1.99
N PRO A 432 -15.35 -14.20 -1.56
CA PRO A 432 -15.21 -12.89 -2.21
C PRO A 432 -14.61 -13.05 -3.61
N THR A 433 -14.94 -12.11 -4.51
CA THR A 433 -14.27 -11.99 -5.81
C THR A 433 -12.80 -11.66 -5.58
N LYS A 434 -11.91 -12.45 -6.17
CA LYS A 434 -10.48 -12.18 -6.24
C LYS A 434 -10.15 -11.68 -7.64
N LEU A 435 -9.74 -10.43 -7.75
CA LEU A 435 -9.26 -9.87 -9.01
C LEU A 435 -7.91 -10.49 -9.40
N PRO A 436 -7.62 -10.65 -10.71
CA PRO A 436 -6.31 -11.07 -11.18
C PRO A 436 -5.21 -10.15 -10.64
N SER A 437 -4.02 -10.70 -10.40
CA SER A 437 -2.85 -9.91 -9.95
C SER A 437 -2.42 -8.90 -11.01
N ILE A 438 -2.60 -9.23 -12.31
CA ILE A 438 -2.45 -8.33 -13.44
C ILE A 438 -3.84 -8.11 -14.01
N THR A 439 -4.32 -6.89 -13.96
CA THR A 439 -5.62 -6.48 -14.54
C THR A 439 -5.52 -6.43 -16.06
N GLY A 440 -6.63 -6.16 -16.74
CA GLY A 440 -6.64 -5.95 -18.18
C GLY A 440 -5.87 -4.70 -18.65
N GLN A 441 -5.34 -3.91 -17.75
CA GLN A 441 -4.57 -2.69 -18.04
C GLN A 441 -3.19 -2.98 -18.67
N PHE A 442 -2.61 -4.18 -18.41
CA PHE A 442 -1.41 -4.61 -19.13
C PHE A 442 -1.79 -5.07 -20.53
N ASP A 443 -2.01 -4.11 -21.38
CA ASP A 443 -2.41 -4.33 -22.76
C ASP A 443 -1.68 -3.31 -23.65
N PRO A 444 -0.36 -3.52 -23.93
CA PRO A 444 0.40 -2.63 -24.78
C PRO A 444 -0.22 -2.55 -26.15
N VAL A 445 -0.59 -1.34 -26.58
CA VAL A 445 -1.29 -1.08 -27.83
C VAL A 445 -0.48 -0.19 -28.76
N ILE A 446 -0.68 -0.37 -30.05
CA ILE A 446 -0.18 0.52 -31.10
C ILE A 446 -1.35 0.88 -32.03
N LYS A 447 -1.42 2.14 -32.47
CA LYS A 447 -2.39 2.55 -33.48
C LYS A 447 -1.98 2.04 -34.85
N VAL A 448 -2.92 1.46 -35.59
CA VAL A 448 -2.67 0.87 -36.93
C VAL A 448 -2.01 1.86 -37.88
N LYS A 449 -2.42 3.14 -37.82
CA LYS A 449 -1.80 4.22 -38.61
C LYS A 449 -0.31 4.43 -38.33
N ASP A 450 0.16 4.05 -37.16
CA ASP A 450 1.55 4.22 -36.76
C ASP A 450 2.41 3.02 -37.15
N LEU A 451 1.81 1.83 -37.38
CA LEU A 451 2.50 0.65 -37.94
C LEU A 451 3.10 0.91 -39.33
N THR A 452 2.44 1.72 -40.15
CA THR A 452 2.91 2.04 -41.50
C THR A 452 4.19 2.87 -41.51
N LYS A 453 4.50 3.57 -40.42
CA LYS A 453 5.65 4.47 -40.27
C LYS A 453 6.92 3.78 -39.74
N ILE A 454 6.82 2.53 -39.33
CA ILE A 454 7.90 1.80 -38.68
C ILE A 454 8.57 0.86 -39.69
N ASP A 455 9.88 0.87 -39.78
CA ASP A 455 10.63 -0.16 -40.46
C ASP A 455 10.61 -1.44 -39.62
N LEU A 456 9.62 -2.27 -39.87
CA LEU A 456 9.30 -3.46 -39.07
C LEU A 456 10.12 -4.64 -39.59
N ARG A 457 11.22 -4.95 -38.92
CA ARG A 457 11.93 -6.21 -39.09
C ARG A 457 11.36 -7.33 -38.21
N ASP A 458 10.40 -7.03 -37.37
CA ASP A 458 9.72 -7.99 -36.49
C ASP A 458 8.68 -8.80 -37.27
N PRO A 459 8.83 -10.14 -37.36
CA PRO A 459 7.92 -10.98 -38.15
C PRO A 459 6.45 -10.93 -37.65
N PHE A 460 6.24 -10.72 -36.35
CA PHE A 460 4.90 -10.62 -35.79
C PHE A 460 4.21 -9.33 -36.23
N LEU A 461 4.91 -8.20 -36.15
CA LEU A 461 4.35 -6.91 -36.56
C LEU A 461 4.17 -6.80 -38.08
N LEU A 462 5.07 -7.40 -38.87
CA LEU A 462 4.89 -7.52 -40.32
C LEU A 462 3.61 -8.27 -40.64
N LYS A 463 3.37 -9.44 -40.00
CA LYS A 463 2.15 -10.20 -40.18
C LYS A 463 0.90 -9.41 -39.80
N MET A 464 0.97 -8.60 -38.74
CA MET A 464 -0.12 -7.72 -38.34
C MET A 464 -0.40 -6.61 -39.36
N LYS A 465 0.66 -6.03 -39.94
CA LYS A 465 0.55 -5.00 -40.99
C LYS A 465 -0.16 -5.50 -42.24
N ASP A 466 0.08 -6.76 -42.60
CA ASP A 466 -0.48 -7.38 -43.80
C ASP A 466 -1.94 -7.87 -43.62
N GLN A 467 -2.43 -7.95 -42.38
CA GLN A 467 -3.82 -8.28 -42.09
C GLN A 467 -4.71 -7.04 -42.29
N LYS A 468 -5.87 -7.22 -42.94
CA LYS A 468 -6.94 -6.21 -42.93
C LYS A 468 -7.51 -6.10 -41.51
N ILE A 469 -7.04 -5.10 -40.73
CA ILE A 469 -7.46 -4.89 -39.37
C ILE A 469 -8.53 -3.82 -39.36
N GLU A 470 -9.71 -4.16 -38.88
CA GLU A 470 -10.87 -3.26 -38.76
C GLU A 470 -10.78 -2.35 -37.51
N THR A 471 -9.86 -2.66 -36.58
CA THR A 471 -9.68 -1.89 -35.35
C THR A 471 -8.64 -0.77 -35.50
N GLU A 472 -8.82 0.34 -34.78
CA GLU A 472 -7.85 1.44 -34.76
C GLU A 472 -6.58 1.10 -33.98
N GLU A 473 -6.65 0.16 -33.05
CA GLU A 473 -5.55 -0.22 -32.14
C GLU A 473 -5.33 -1.73 -32.14
N ILE A 474 -4.05 -2.12 -32.04
CA ILE A 474 -3.63 -3.53 -31.94
C ILE A 474 -2.99 -3.74 -30.59
N THR A 475 -3.44 -4.76 -29.86
CA THR A 475 -2.84 -5.24 -28.62
C THR A 475 -1.82 -6.36 -28.89
N ILE A 476 -0.69 -6.33 -28.14
CA ILE A 476 0.35 -7.37 -28.25
C ILE A 476 0.47 -8.22 -26.99
N ARG A 477 -0.49 -8.11 -26.05
CA ARG A 477 -0.50 -8.86 -24.78
C ARG A 477 -0.23 -10.35 -24.99
N ASN A 478 -1.04 -11.01 -25.86
CA ASN A 478 -0.91 -12.43 -26.10
C ASN A 478 0.42 -12.82 -26.73
N HIS A 479 0.97 -11.95 -27.59
CA HIS A 479 2.29 -12.16 -28.17
C HIS A 479 3.38 -12.09 -27.10
N ILE A 480 3.32 -11.11 -26.18
CA ILE A 480 4.28 -10.96 -25.09
C ILE A 480 4.33 -12.22 -24.21
N VAL A 481 3.17 -12.72 -23.75
CA VAL A 481 3.14 -13.86 -22.82
C VAL A 481 3.43 -15.22 -23.46
N ASN A 482 3.28 -15.34 -24.78
CA ASN A 482 3.52 -16.61 -25.48
C ASN A 482 4.86 -16.65 -26.22
N SER A 483 5.57 -15.53 -26.34
CA SER A 483 6.87 -15.46 -27.02
C SER A 483 7.91 -16.36 -26.34
N PRO A 484 8.74 -17.08 -27.12
CA PRO A 484 9.85 -17.88 -26.59
C PRO A 484 10.82 -17.07 -25.74
N SER A 485 11.13 -15.85 -26.17
CA SER A 485 11.89 -14.83 -25.45
C SER A 485 11.49 -13.47 -25.96
N ILE A 486 11.45 -12.46 -25.09
CA ILE A 486 11.10 -11.08 -25.44
C ILE A 486 11.73 -10.10 -24.45
N TYR A 487 12.17 -8.94 -24.94
CA TYR A 487 12.69 -7.86 -24.14
C TYR A 487 11.71 -6.70 -24.18
N LEU A 488 11.30 -6.24 -22.98
CA LEU A 488 10.42 -5.10 -22.84
C LEU A 488 11.17 -3.97 -22.14
N ILE A 489 11.09 -2.78 -22.71
CA ILE A 489 11.62 -1.56 -22.11
C ILE A 489 10.42 -0.73 -21.69
N PHE A 490 10.37 -0.36 -20.43
CA PHE A 490 9.31 0.47 -19.87
C PHE A 490 9.84 1.84 -19.52
N SER A 491 9.08 2.88 -19.86
CA SER A 491 9.31 4.24 -19.40
C SER A 491 7.98 4.88 -19.01
N ASN A 492 7.86 5.28 -17.76
CA ASN A 492 6.65 5.93 -17.26
C ASN A 492 6.52 7.36 -17.78
N ASP A 493 7.63 8.05 -17.96
CA ASP A 493 7.68 9.44 -18.42
C ASP A 493 9.00 9.70 -19.16
N PHE A 494 8.88 10.00 -20.44
CA PHE A 494 10.03 10.28 -21.30
C PHE A 494 10.75 11.59 -20.95
N ASP A 495 10.04 12.56 -20.39
CA ASP A 495 10.62 13.87 -20.07
C ASP A 495 11.57 13.77 -18.86
N HIS A 496 11.29 12.85 -17.92
CA HIS A 496 12.08 12.63 -16.71
C HIS A 496 12.86 11.30 -16.75
N ALA A 497 12.91 10.64 -17.89
CA ALA A 497 13.60 9.38 -18.03
C ALA A 497 15.13 9.58 -18.19
N ASP A 498 15.91 8.82 -17.41
CA ASP A 498 17.36 8.81 -17.57
C ASP A 498 17.77 7.84 -18.68
N TRP A 499 18.31 8.41 -19.75
CA TRP A 499 18.83 7.69 -20.92
C TRP A 499 20.36 7.73 -20.98
N SER A 500 21.05 8.02 -19.87
CA SER A 500 22.50 8.11 -19.81
C SER A 500 23.18 6.83 -20.29
N ASN A 501 22.64 5.66 -19.92
CA ASN A 501 23.15 4.36 -20.33
C ASN A 501 22.52 3.80 -21.63
N ILE A 502 22.16 4.68 -22.57
CA ILE A 502 21.58 4.27 -23.87
C ILE A 502 22.47 3.29 -24.63
N ARG A 503 23.80 3.30 -24.39
CA ARG A 503 24.74 2.38 -25.00
C ARG A 503 24.43 0.93 -24.65
N ALA A 504 24.17 0.63 -23.38
CA ALA A 504 23.79 -0.72 -22.94
C ALA A 504 22.48 -1.19 -23.59
N LEU A 505 21.51 -0.29 -23.80
CA LEU A 505 20.28 -0.60 -24.53
C LEU A 505 20.56 -0.92 -26.02
N LYS A 506 21.48 -0.21 -26.67
CA LYS A 506 21.89 -0.51 -28.04
C LYS A 506 22.58 -1.87 -28.15
N ASP A 507 23.45 -2.21 -27.19
CA ASP A 507 24.11 -3.52 -27.14
C ASP A 507 23.11 -4.65 -26.96
N LEU A 508 22.11 -4.44 -26.09
CA LEU A 508 20.98 -5.38 -25.91
C LEU A 508 20.17 -5.53 -27.20
N LYS A 509 19.91 -4.42 -27.92
CA LYS A 509 19.21 -4.44 -29.22
C LYS A 509 19.98 -5.22 -30.28
N LEU A 510 21.28 -5.01 -30.39
CA LEU A 510 22.14 -5.75 -31.31
C LEU A 510 22.13 -7.27 -31.04
N ASN A 511 22.11 -7.65 -29.76
CA ASN A 511 21.97 -9.07 -29.37
C ASN A 511 20.58 -9.61 -29.71
N ALA A 512 19.54 -8.82 -29.44
CA ALA A 512 18.16 -9.16 -29.78
C ALA A 512 17.99 -9.43 -31.28
N ASP A 513 18.58 -8.58 -32.12
CA ASP A 513 18.55 -8.72 -33.58
C ASP A 513 19.30 -9.97 -34.06
N LYS A 514 20.48 -10.27 -33.49
CA LYS A 514 21.25 -11.48 -33.80
C LYS A 514 20.46 -12.76 -33.44
N LYS A 515 19.75 -12.75 -32.29
CA LYS A 515 18.96 -13.89 -31.81
C LYS A 515 17.52 -13.90 -32.34
N LYS A 516 17.12 -12.94 -33.16
CA LYS A 516 15.73 -12.71 -33.63
C LYS A 516 14.74 -12.64 -32.47
N THR A 517 15.17 -12.07 -31.34
CA THR A 517 14.32 -11.90 -30.15
C THR A 517 13.56 -10.58 -30.28
N PRO A 518 12.22 -10.56 -30.15
CA PRO A 518 11.43 -9.32 -30.15
C PRO A 518 11.86 -8.40 -29.02
N MET A 519 11.93 -7.10 -29.32
CA MET A 519 12.25 -6.06 -28.35
C MET A 519 11.32 -4.87 -28.54
N TYR A 520 10.59 -4.48 -27.52
CA TYR A 520 9.57 -3.45 -27.58
C TYR A 520 9.77 -2.40 -26.50
N LEU A 521 9.41 -1.16 -26.82
CA LEU A 521 9.38 -0.07 -25.86
C LEU A 521 7.93 0.30 -25.58
N VAL A 522 7.57 0.35 -24.30
CA VAL A 522 6.22 0.60 -23.81
C VAL A 522 6.23 1.81 -22.88
N SER A 523 5.36 2.80 -23.14
CA SER A 523 5.27 4.02 -22.34
C SER A 523 3.84 4.56 -22.31
N ASN A 524 3.53 5.41 -21.33
CA ASN A 524 2.32 6.24 -21.34
C ASN A 524 2.48 7.56 -22.09
N SER A 525 3.69 7.86 -22.56
CA SER A 525 3.98 9.07 -23.33
C SER A 525 3.34 9.03 -24.72
N SER A 526 3.08 10.21 -25.30
CA SER A 526 2.52 10.29 -26.65
C SER A 526 3.46 9.65 -27.68
N TYR A 527 2.87 9.04 -28.72
CA TYR A 527 3.65 8.41 -29.79
C TYR A 527 4.65 9.38 -30.44
N GLN A 528 4.30 10.65 -30.57
CA GLN A 528 5.18 11.68 -31.13
C GLN A 528 6.45 11.88 -30.30
N LYS A 529 6.34 11.91 -28.96
CA LYS A 529 7.50 12.01 -28.05
C LYS A 529 8.38 10.77 -28.14
N MET A 530 7.77 9.58 -28.16
CA MET A 530 8.51 8.32 -28.30
C MET A 530 9.23 8.24 -29.64
N GLU A 531 8.60 8.67 -30.73
CA GLU A 531 9.18 8.71 -32.07
C GLU A 531 10.34 9.70 -32.17
N PHE A 532 10.22 10.89 -31.54
CA PHE A 532 11.31 11.85 -31.45
C PHE A 532 12.52 11.25 -30.73
N TRP A 533 12.30 10.55 -29.60
CA TRP A 533 13.33 9.83 -28.85
C TRP A 533 14.02 8.77 -29.73
N ARG A 534 13.22 7.95 -30.43
CA ARG A 534 13.72 6.89 -31.33
C ARG A 534 14.70 7.45 -32.39
N LYS A 535 14.33 8.58 -32.98
CA LYS A 535 15.18 9.29 -33.95
C LYS A 535 16.43 9.87 -33.29
N LYS A 536 16.26 10.55 -32.14
CA LYS A 536 17.38 11.20 -31.42
C LYS A 536 18.48 10.20 -31.07
N TYR A 537 18.11 9.03 -30.59
CA TYR A 537 19.07 8.02 -30.14
C TYR A 537 19.43 6.99 -31.21
N ALA A 538 18.81 7.04 -32.38
CA ALA A 538 18.95 6.07 -33.48
C ALA A 538 18.73 4.61 -32.99
N VAL A 539 17.70 4.37 -32.19
CA VAL A 539 17.33 3.05 -31.66
C VAL A 539 16.04 2.60 -32.33
N ASN A 540 16.13 1.69 -33.28
CA ASN A 540 14.97 1.20 -34.02
C ASN A 540 14.25 0.08 -33.25
N ILE A 541 13.38 0.46 -32.31
CA ILE A 541 12.54 -0.42 -31.49
C ILE A 541 11.07 -0.03 -31.72
N PRO A 542 10.15 -1.00 -31.94
CA PRO A 542 8.73 -0.72 -32.00
C PRO A 542 8.20 -0.12 -30.70
N LEU A 543 7.29 0.85 -30.82
CA LEU A 543 6.80 1.70 -29.74
C LEU A 543 5.34 1.36 -29.44
N PHE A 544 5.03 1.11 -28.19
CA PHE A 544 3.67 0.81 -27.71
C PHE A 544 3.28 1.75 -26.58
N THR A 545 1.99 1.99 -26.45
CA THR A 545 1.41 2.74 -25.33
C THR A 545 0.74 1.80 -24.35
N ASN A 546 0.79 2.12 -23.06
CA ASN A 546 0.07 1.41 -22.01
C ASN A 546 -0.38 2.38 -20.91
N ASP A 547 -1.29 1.93 -20.06
CA ASP A 547 -1.79 2.72 -18.93
C ASP A 547 -0.69 3.07 -17.94
N ALA A 548 -0.71 4.32 -17.45
CA ALA A 548 0.29 4.84 -16.54
C ALA A 548 0.29 4.12 -15.18
N THR A 549 -0.87 3.66 -14.72
CA THR A 549 -1.01 2.96 -13.43
C THR A 549 -0.33 1.61 -13.51
N GLU A 550 -0.55 0.87 -14.62
CA GLU A 550 0.09 -0.43 -14.83
C GLU A 550 1.61 -0.30 -14.96
N LEU A 551 2.11 0.72 -15.68
CA LEU A 551 3.54 0.95 -15.79
C LEU A 551 4.21 1.18 -14.43
N LYS A 552 3.54 1.89 -13.51
CA LYS A 552 4.02 2.09 -12.13
C LYS A 552 4.04 0.78 -11.33
N VAL A 553 3.14 -0.16 -11.62
CA VAL A 553 3.11 -1.49 -10.97
C VAL A 553 4.22 -2.38 -11.49
N ILE A 554 4.59 -2.27 -12.78
CA ILE A 554 5.65 -3.08 -13.40
C ILE A 554 6.98 -2.87 -12.70
N GLY A 555 7.36 -1.62 -12.45
CA GLY A 555 8.63 -1.28 -11.78
C GLY A 555 8.68 0.13 -11.25
N ARG A 556 9.71 0.42 -10.49
CA ARG A 556 9.92 1.72 -9.84
C ARG A 556 10.85 2.64 -10.61
N SER A 557 11.73 2.07 -11.45
CA SER A 557 12.63 2.84 -12.29
C SER A 557 11.91 3.41 -13.51
N ASN A 558 12.24 4.64 -13.90
CA ASN A 558 11.58 5.27 -15.05
C ASN A 558 12.02 4.68 -16.39
N VAL A 559 13.25 4.14 -16.48
CA VAL A 559 13.63 3.26 -17.60
C VAL A 559 13.97 1.89 -17.04
N LEU A 560 13.09 0.93 -17.32
CA LEU A 560 13.19 -0.43 -16.82
C LEU A 560 13.27 -1.42 -17.97
N VAL A 561 14.22 -2.34 -17.92
CA VAL A 561 14.36 -3.46 -18.87
C VAL A 561 13.87 -4.73 -18.21
N VAL A 562 12.88 -5.38 -18.82
CA VAL A 562 12.32 -6.65 -18.36
C VAL A 562 12.54 -7.72 -19.43
N ILE A 563 13.10 -8.85 -19.00
CA ILE A 563 13.42 -9.99 -19.84
C ILE A 563 12.42 -11.11 -19.54
N LEU A 564 11.69 -11.54 -20.56
CA LEU A 564 10.70 -12.60 -20.44
C LEU A 564 11.06 -13.82 -21.30
N LYS A 565 10.72 -15.01 -20.82
CA LYS A 565 10.79 -16.27 -21.56
C LYS A 565 9.49 -17.05 -21.34
N LYS A 566 8.70 -17.23 -22.40
CA LYS A 566 7.35 -17.87 -22.33
C LYS A 566 6.48 -17.27 -21.21
N GLY A 567 6.45 -15.94 -21.10
CA GLY A 567 5.71 -15.21 -20.07
C GLY A 567 6.33 -15.20 -18.67
N LYS A 568 7.41 -15.95 -18.42
CA LYS A 568 8.12 -15.94 -17.14
C LYS A 568 9.13 -14.77 -17.11
N VAL A 569 9.11 -13.99 -16.06
CA VAL A 569 10.08 -12.90 -15.81
C VAL A 569 11.42 -13.52 -15.40
N LEU A 570 12.43 -13.38 -16.24
CA LEU A 570 13.79 -13.89 -15.95
C LEU A 570 14.70 -12.82 -15.36
N GLY A 571 14.50 -11.57 -15.74
CA GLY A 571 15.29 -10.44 -15.26
C GLY A 571 14.53 -9.13 -15.33
N LYS A 572 14.86 -8.22 -14.42
CA LYS A 572 14.24 -6.91 -14.26
C LYS A 572 15.32 -5.94 -13.78
N TYR A 573 15.66 -4.97 -14.60
CA TYR A 573 16.83 -4.12 -14.36
C TYR A 573 16.54 -2.66 -14.73
N PRO A 574 16.87 -1.69 -13.87
CA PRO A 574 17.00 -0.29 -14.29
C PRO A 574 18.01 -0.18 -15.45
N LEU A 575 17.77 0.72 -16.39
CA LEU A 575 18.67 0.90 -17.52
C LEU A 575 20.10 1.23 -17.08
N ASP A 576 20.25 2.05 -16.02
CA ASP A 576 21.56 2.47 -15.51
C ASP A 576 22.36 1.31 -14.91
N ASN A 577 21.67 0.31 -14.38
CA ASN A 577 22.25 -0.90 -13.80
C ASN A 577 22.02 -2.16 -14.65
N LEU A 578 21.78 -1.98 -15.95
CA LEU A 578 21.64 -3.10 -16.87
C LEU A 578 22.96 -3.86 -16.95
N PRO A 579 22.99 -5.16 -16.60
CA PRO A 579 24.20 -5.97 -16.68
C PRO A 579 24.74 -6.04 -18.11
N LYS A 580 26.06 -6.20 -18.24
CA LYS A 580 26.71 -6.38 -19.55
C LYS A 580 26.11 -7.56 -20.31
N ILE A 581 26.05 -7.46 -21.63
CA ILE A 581 25.38 -8.45 -22.46
C ILE A 581 25.99 -9.85 -22.34
N GLU A 582 27.30 -9.95 -22.09
CA GLU A 582 27.99 -11.22 -21.88
C GLU A 582 27.46 -11.94 -20.63
N TRP A 583 27.26 -11.17 -19.54
CA TRP A 583 26.70 -11.69 -18.30
C TRP A 583 25.25 -12.12 -18.49
N LEU A 584 24.42 -11.27 -19.11
CA LEU A 584 23.03 -11.60 -19.43
C LEU A 584 22.93 -12.86 -20.27
N THR A 585 23.78 -13.00 -21.29
CA THR A 585 23.79 -14.18 -22.15
C THR A 585 24.16 -15.43 -21.38
N LYS A 586 25.16 -15.35 -20.49
CA LYS A 586 25.63 -16.50 -19.71
C LYS A 586 24.62 -16.99 -18.68
N TYR A 587 23.93 -16.08 -17.97
CA TYR A 587 23.15 -16.43 -16.77
C TYR A 587 21.63 -16.32 -16.93
N ILE A 588 21.15 -15.57 -17.93
CA ILE A 588 19.73 -15.24 -18.08
C ILE A 588 19.17 -15.71 -19.44
N LEU A 589 19.92 -15.57 -20.52
CA LEU A 589 19.40 -15.72 -21.89
C LEU A 589 19.65 -17.11 -22.49
N ASN A 590 20.48 -17.92 -21.90
CA ASN A 590 20.67 -19.33 -22.25
C ASN A 590 19.77 -20.17 -21.33
#